data_5499bbc38e215793383273cda99803b3
#
_entry.id   5499bbc38e215793383273cda99803b3
#
_cell.length_a   1.000
_cell.length_b   1.000
_cell.length_c   1.000
_cell.angle_alpha   90.00
_cell.angle_beta   90.00
_cell.angle_gamma   90.00
#
_symmetry.space_group_name_H-M   'P 1'
#
loop_
_entity.id
_entity.type
_entity.pdbx_description
1 polymer ?
#
loop_
_entity_poly.entity_id
_entity_poly.type
_entity_poly.pdbx_seq_one_letter_code
_entity_poly.pdbx_strand_id
1 'polypeptide(L)'
;MYIISEFKYIVLVFIIFFSVLNAQDEKKKKPIIKSDQIIVVLTDSADVSYGTLFRLERNKKSNWDLISEPIPIIVGKNGLAVGKGLMTIESKGMKNKVEGDGKSPAGVFSLTKAFGFLPKEKLKGLKIPYIQVTGKTECVDDPKSKFYNKIVRNNKVDTVDWNSSEKMWKADPWYRFGVFVDNNCCPVTQKKGSCIFLHNWDGPADSTVGCTAMAPENMKAIVFWLDIKKDPLLIQLPVELYNEYRAKWELPDLEPIIPKAM
;
A
#
# COMPACT_ATOMS: atom_id res chain seq x y z
N MET A 1 21.36 -4.04 55.65
CA MET A 1 20.04 -3.44 55.25
C MET A 1 20.10 -2.67 53.92
N TYR A 2 21.25 -2.54 53.24
CA TYR A 2 21.40 -1.83 51.96
C TYR A 2 21.22 -2.71 50.73
N ILE A 3 21.42 -4.02 50.78
CA ILE A 3 21.39 -4.94 49.61
C ILE A 3 19.96 -5.19 49.10
N ILE A 4 18.94 -5.10 49.95
CA ILE A 4 17.53 -5.36 49.54
C ILE A 4 16.94 -4.17 48.78
N SER A 5 17.45 -2.96 49.01
CA SER A 5 17.01 -1.74 48.28
C SER A 5 17.42 -1.73 46.81
N GLU A 6 18.69 -2.09 46.50
CA GLU A 6 19.22 -2.12 45.14
C GLU A 6 18.53 -3.16 44.28
N PHE A 7 18.18 -4.33 44.82
CA PHE A 7 17.49 -5.39 44.09
C PHE A 7 16.07 -4.97 43.65
N LYS A 8 15.37 -4.19 44.46
CA LYS A 8 14.04 -3.66 44.12
C LYS A 8 14.10 -2.65 42.98
N TYR A 9 15.12 -1.80 42.92
CA TYR A 9 15.30 -0.85 41.85
C TYR A 9 15.65 -1.53 40.50
N ILE A 10 16.48 -2.57 40.55
CA ILE A 10 16.86 -3.34 39.33
C ILE A 10 15.62 -4.06 38.77
N VAL A 11 14.81 -4.69 39.61
CA VAL A 11 13.59 -5.38 39.17
C VAL A 11 12.56 -4.36 38.60
N LEU A 12 12.41 -3.18 39.25
CA LEU A 12 11.51 -2.14 38.79
C LEU A 12 11.94 -1.57 37.42
N VAL A 13 13.24 -1.36 37.22
CA VAL A 13 13.79 -0.89 35.94
C VAL A 13 13.59 -1.94 34.84
N PHE A 14 13.76 -3.23 35.15
CA PHE A 14 13.50 -4.32 34.19
C PHE A 14 12.02 -4.41 33.80
N ILE A 15 11.09 -4.25 34.76
CA ILE A 15 9.66 -4.27 34.49
C ILE A 15 9.25 -3.06 33.62
N ILE A 16 9.77 -1.88 33.92
CA ILE A 16 9.49 -0.67 33.12
C ILE A 16 10.07 -0.82 31.70
N PHE A 17 11.29 -1.34 31.55
CA PHE A 17 11.90 -1.54 30.25
C PHE A 17 11.13 -2.57 29.41
N PHE A 18 10.68 -3.67 30.02
CA PHE A 18 9.86 -4.69 29.37
C PHE A 18 8.48 -4.17 28.96
N SER A 19 7.86 -3.34 29.80
CA SER A 19 6.56 -2.71 29.47
C SER A 19 6.67 -1.66 28.35
N VAL A 20 7.78 -0.91 28.28
CA VAL A 20 8.04 0.06 27.20
C VAL A 20 8.30 -0.66 25.88
N LEU A 21 9.06 -1.76 25.89
CA LEU A 21 9.30 -2.57 24.69
C LEU A 21 8.00 -3.18 24.17
N ASN A 22 7.16 -3.74 25.03
CA ASN A 22 5.85 -4.28 24.64
C ASN A 22 4.92 -3.18 24.09
N ALA A 23 4.88 -2.00 24.74
CA ALA A 23 4.08 -0.87 24.25
C ALA A 23 4.56 -0.31 22.89
N GLN A 24 5.86 -0.38 22.60
CA GLN A 24 6.40 0.01 21.29
C GLN A 24 6.05 -1.03 20.22
N ASP A 25 6.10 -2.31 20.52
CA ASP A 25 5.70 -3.38 19.60
C ASP A 25 4.18 -3.38 19.34
N GLU A 26 3.36 -3.13 20.34
CA GLU A 26 1.91 -2.93 20.19
C GLU A 26 1.58 -1.72 19.31
N LYS A 27 2.29 -0.59 19.45
CA LYS A 27 2.11 0.58 18.59
C LYS A 27 2.46 0.28 17.13
N LYS A 28 3.46 -0.58 16.86
CA LYS A 28 3.87 -0.98 15.52
C LYS A 28 2.86 -1.90 14.83
N LYS A 29 2.12 -2.72 15.59
CA LYS A 29 1.08 -3.63 15.06
C LYS A 29 -0.28 -2.94 14.85
N LYS A 30 -0.50 -1.77 15.46
CA LYS A 30 -1.80 -1.09 15.53
C LYS A 30 -2.55 -0.94 14.21
N PRO A 31 -1.93 -0.62 13.04
CA PRO A 31 -2.67 -0.52 11.79
C PRO A 31 -3.27 -1.85 11.34
N ILE A 32 -2.50 -2.95 11.40
CA ILE A 32 -2.94 -4.28 10.93
C ILE A 32 -4.00 -4.86 11.86
N ILE A 33 -3.85 -4.70 13.19
CA ILE A 33 -4.83 -5.17 14.18
C ILE A 33 -6.19 -4.50 13.99
N LYS A 34 -6.23 -3.24 13.57
CA LYS A 34 -7.46 -2.49 13.35
C LYS A 34 -8.14 -2.77 12.01
N SER A 35 -7.38 -3.26 11.04
CA SER A 35 -7.89 -3.53 9.71
C SER A 35 -8.67 -4.83 9.67
N ASP A 36 -9.82 -4.80 8.99
CA ASP A 36 -10.62 -5.98 8.67
C ASP A 36 -10.50 -6.38 7.19
N GLN A 37 -9.79 -5.58 6.36
CA GLN A 37 -9.52 -5.89 4.96
C GLN A 37 -8.07 -5.62 4.62
N ILE A 38 -7.35 -6.61 4.09
CA ILE A 38 -6.00 -6.42 3.58
C ILE A 38 -5.84 -6.98 2.18
N ILE A 39 -5.07 -6.28 1.39
CA ILE A 39 -4.47 -6.77 0.16
C ILE A 39 -3.02 -7.10 0.49
N VAL A 40 -2.59 -8.32 0.23
CA VAL A 40 -1.18 -8.72 0.33
C VAL A 40 -0.64 -8.92 -1.08
N VAL A 41 0.42 -8.22 -1.42
CA VAL A 41 1.18 -8.39 -2.67
C VAL A 41 2.53 -9.00 -2.33
N LEU A 42 2.83 -10.14 -2.92
CA LEU A 42 4.09 -10.86 -2.75
C LEU A 42 4.82 -10.94 -4.08
N THR A 43 6.10 -10.62 -4.06
CA THR A 43 7.06 -10.87 -5.15
C THR A 43 8.11 -11.86 -4.69
N ASP A 44 8.68 -12.66 -5.59
CA ASP A 44 9.71 -13.65 -5.23
C ASP A 44 10.95 -12.98 -4.62
N SER A 45 11.33 -11.83 -5.15
CA SER A 45 12.41 -10.99 -4.63
C SER A 45 12.09 -9.50 -4.82
N ALA A 46 12.95 -8.64 -4.30
CA ALA A 46 12.80 -7.19 -4.46
C ALA A 46 13.07 -6.67 -5.88
N ASP A 47 13.70 -7.45 -6.73
CA ASP A 47 14.16 -7.00 -8.06
C ASP A 47 13.29 -7.54 -9.22
N VAL A 48 12.26 -8.32 -8.93
CA VAL A 48 11.31 -8.80 -9.95
C VAL A 48 10.14 -7.84 -10.12
N SER A 49 9.61 -7.77 -11.35
CA SER A 49 8.50 -6.87 -11.72
C SER A 49 7.12 -7.55 -11.72
N TYR A 50 7.02 -8.79 -11.27
CA TYR A 50 5.77 -9.56 -11.20
C TYR A 50 5.58 -10.15 -9.80
N GLY A 51 4.36 -10.56 -9.51
CA GLY A 51 4.03 -11.18 -8.23
C GLY A 51 2.59 -11.65 -8.16
N THR A 52 2.15 -11.91 -6.94
CA THR A 52 0.81 -12.41 -6.64
C THR A 52 0.12 -11.52 -5.61
N LEU A 53 -1.13 -11.22 -5.86
CA LEU A 53 -1.99 -10.44 -4.95
C LEU A 53 -3.03 -11.36 -4.31
N PHE A 54 -3.19 -11.24 -3.00
CA PHE A 54 -4.18 -11.93 -2.18
C PHE A 54 -5.13 -10.91 -1.57
N ARG A 55 -6.44 -11.20 -1.57
CA ARG A 55 -7.45 -10.43 -0.85
C ARG A 55 -7.87 -11.18 0.40
N LEU A 56 -7.75 -10.56 1.55
CA LEU A 56 -8.04 -11.17 2.83
C LEU A 56 -9.01 -10.29 3.63
N GLU A 57 -9.93 -10.94 4.32
CA GLU A 57 -10.91 -10.28 5.18
C GLU A 57 -10.99 -10.99 6.52
N ARG A 58 -11.14 -10.23 7.61
CA ARG A 58 -11.33 -10.81 8.94
C ARG A 58 -12.71 -11.41 9.07
N ASN A 59 -12.76 -12.63 9.57
CA ASN A 59 -14.00 -13.29 9.93
C ASN A 59 -14.43 -12.93 11.38
N LYS A 60 -15.58 -13.44 11.81
CA LYS A 60 -16.13 -13.20 13.15
C LYS A 60 -15.21 -13.68 14.30
N LYS A 61 -14.24 -14.55 14.03
CA LYS A 61 -13.25 -15.05 14.98
C LYS A 61 -11.93 -14.28 14.91
N SER A 62 -11.89 -13.17 14.18
CA SER A 62 -10.71 -12.34 13.94
C SER A 62 -9.58 -13.04 13.15
N ASN A 63 -9.85 -14.16 12.51
CA ASN A 63 -8.92 -14.80 11.59
C ASN A 63 -9.02 -14.19 10.19
N TRP A 64 -7.96 -14.30 9.41
CA TRP A 64 -7.93 -13.86 8.00
C TRP A 64 -8.42 -14.99 7.09
N ASP A 65 -9.48 -14.72 6.34
CA ASP A 65 -10.01 -15.60 5.30
C ASP A 65 -9.61 -15.06 3.93
N LEU A 66 -9.16 -15.96 3.05
CA LEU A 66 -8.89 -15.64 1.65
C LEU A 66 -10.23 -15.47 0.91
N ILE A 67 -10.42 -14.33 0.26
CA ILE A 67 -11.71 -13.95 -0.36
C ILE A 67 -11.84 -14.42 -1.80
N SER A 68 -10.73 -14.71 -2.45
CA SER A 68 -10.72 -15.18 -3.86
C SER A 68 -9.44 -15.92 -4.16
N GLU A 69 -9.40 -16.58 -5.32
CA GLU A 69 -8.16 -17.06 -5.88
C GLU A 69 -7.10 -15.95 -5.95
N PRO A 70 -5.82 -16.32 -5.78
CA PRO A 70 -4.70 -15.39 -5.95
C PRO A 70 -4.69 -14.76 -7.34
N ILE A 71 -4.31 -13.50 -7.42
CA ILE A 71 -4.36 -12.67 -8.62
C ILE A 71 -2.94 -12.40 -9.12
N PRO A 72 -2.59 -12.74 -10.37
CA PRO A 72 -1.33 -12.32 -10.98
C PRO A 72 -1.27 -10.80 -11.11
N ILE A 73 -0.12 -10.21 -10.76
CA ILE A 73 0.11 -8.76 -10.84
C ILE A 73 1.49 -8.44 -11.41
N ILE A 74 1.65 -7.21 -11.85
CA ILE A 74 2.94 -6.59 -12.09
C ILE A 74 3.15 -5.44 -11.11
N VAL A 75 4.41 -5.22 -10.75
CA VAL A 75 4.87 -4.07 -9.96
C VAL A 75 5.78 -3.18 -10.81
N GLY A 76 6.42 -2.19 -10.21
CA GLY A 76 7.37 -1.35 -10.92
C GLY A 76 8.40 -2.15 -11.72
N LYS A 77 8.72 -1.71 -12.92
CA LYS A 77 9.65 -2.37 -13.86
C LYS A 77 11.02 -2.73 -13.25
N ASN A 78 11.41 -2.01 -12.20
CA ASN A 78 12.65 -2.23 -11.45
C ASN A 78 12.40 -2.93 -10.10
N GLY A 79 11.22 -3.56 -9.88
CA GLY A 79 10.86 -4.27 -8.66
C GLY A 79 10.37 -3.36 -7.52
N LEU A 80 10.80 -3.65 -6.29
CA LEU A 80 10.37 -2.99 -5.07
C LEU A 80 11.49 -2.12 -4.45
N ALA A 81 11.09 -1.09 -3.72
CA ALA A 81 11.95 -0.29 -2.85
C ALA A 81 11.21 0.05 -1.55
N VAL A 82 11.92 0.23 -0.44
CA VAL A 82 11.32 0.55 0.86
C VAL A 82 10.53 1.84 0.78
N GLY A 83 9.21 1.76 0.90
CA GLY A 83 8.29 2.88 0.89
C GLY A 83 8.17 3.56 2.24
N LYS A 84 7.55 4.75 2.26
CA LYS A 84 7.17 5.45 3.48
C LYS A 84 5.70 5.16 3.77
N GLY A 85 5.46 4.09 4.51
CA GLY A 85 4.14 3.59 4.89
C GLY A 85 3.80 3.80 6.37
N LEU A 86 2.78 3.09 6.83
CA LEU A 86 2.28 3.12 8.21
C LEU A 86 3.25 2.47 9.21
N MET A 87 4.10 1.56 8.73
CA MET A 87 5.01 0.79 9.55
C MET A 87 6.40 0.83 8.95
N THR A 88 7.41 0.90 9.80
CA THR A 88 8.81 0.77 9.37
C THR A 88 9.13 -0.70 9.13
N ILE A 89 9.67 -1.02 7.97
CA ILE A 89 10.20 -2.33 7.63
C ILE A 89 11.73 -2.26 7.50
N GLU A 90 12.39 -3.38 7.74
CA GLU A 90 13.84 -3.49 7.49
C GLU A 90 14.10 -3.55 5.98
N SER A 91 15.17 -2.93 5.54
CA SER A 91 15.47 -2.83 4.11
C SER A 91 15.94 -4.15 3.49
N LYS A 92 16.63 -5.02 4.27
CA LYS A 92 17.24 -6.27 3.76
C LYS A 92 17.99 -6.06 2.43
N GLY A 93 18.70 -4.96 2.32
CA GLY A 93 19.43 -4.57 1.11
C GLY A 93 18.61 -3.82 0.05
N MET A 94 17.28 -3.73 0.18
CA MET A 94 16.47 -2.87 -0.70
C MET A 94 16.85 -1.39 -0.52
N LYS A 95 16.85 -0.65 -1.61
CA LYS A 95 16.98 0.81 -1.58
C LYS A 95 15.71 1.46 -1.04
N ASN A 96 15.83 2.64 -0.46
CA ASN A 96 14.66 3.46 -0.15
C ASN A 96 14.02 3.97 -1.44
N LYS A 97 12.68 4.02 -1.44
CA LYS A 97 11.89 4.57 -2.55
C LYS A 97 12.28 6.02 -2.82
N VAL A 98 12.53 6.34 -4.09
CA VAL A 98 12.74 7.70 -4.56
C VAL A 98 11.90 7.97 -5.80
N GLU A 99 11.66 9.23 -6.10
CA GLU A 99 10.92 9.66 -7.30
C GLU A 99 11.64 9.20 -8.57
N GLY A 100 10.87 8.62 -9.51
CA GLY A 100 11.40 8.20 -10.82
C GLY A 100 12.25 6.91 -10.82
N ASP A 101 12.35 6.15 -9.72
CA ASP A 101 13.17 4.94 -9.63
C ASP A 101 12.59 3.72 -10.38
N GLY A 102 11.32 3.81 -10.84
CA GLY A 102 10.63 2.70 -11.48
C GLY A 102 10.32 1.52 -10.56
N LYS A 103 10.32 1.73 -9.24
CA LYS A 103 10.06 0.70 -8.22
C LYS A 103 8.74 0.96 -7.51
N SER A 104 7.99 -0.11 -7.22
CA SER A 104 6.83 -0.03 -6.33
C SER A 104 7.26 0.04 -4.87
N PRO A 105 6.49 0.71 -3.98
CA PRO A 105 6.87 0.80 -2.58
C PRO A 105 6.62 -0.52 -1.85
N ALA A 106 7.63 -1.03 -1.16
CA ALA A 106 7.51 -2.11 -0.19
C ALA A 106 7.12 -1.54 1.18
N GLY A 107 6.14 -2.14 1.84
CA GLY A 107 5.65 -1.70 3.15
C GLY A 107 4.19 -1.99 3.41
N VAL A 108 3.62 -1.27 4.38
CA VAL A 108 2.21 -1.31 4.78
C VAL A 108 1.58 0.06 4.54
N PHE A 109 0.53 0.13 3.74
CA PHE A 109 -0.08 1.39 3.28
C PHE A 109 -1.59 1.36 3.44
N SER A 110 -2.21 2.50 3.75
CA SER A 110 -3.67 2.64 3.71
C SER A 110 -4.16 2.69 2.27
N LEU A 111 -5.37 2.17 2.05
CA LEU A 111 -6.13 2.30 0.82
C LEU A 111 -7.36 3.17 1.10
N THR A 112 -7.27 4.46 0.81
CA THR A 112 -8.24 5.45 1.31
C THR A 112 -9.26 5.92 0.29
N LYS A 113 -8.99 5.75 -1.00
CA LYS A 113 -9.85 6.20 -2.07
C LYS A 113 -9.64 5.41 -3.36
N ALA A 114 -10.73 5.17 -4.06
CA ALA A 114 -10.72 4.65 -5.42
C ALA A 114 -10.90 5.78 -6.43
N PHE A 115 -10.59 5.50 -7.68
CA PHE A 115 -10.83 6.41 -8.80
C PHE A 115 -11.18 5.63 -10.07
N GLY A 116 -11.70 6.36 -11.07
CA GLY A 116 -12.01 5.80 -12.39
C GLY A 116 -12.79 6.78 -13.24
N PHE A 117 -13.13 6.39 -14.49
CA PHE A 117 -13.80 7.28 -15.44
C PHE A 117 -15.32 7.33 -15.25
N LEU A 118 -15.93 6.27 -14.71
CA LEU A 118 -17.37 6.22 -14.56
C LEU A 118 -17.87 7.25 -13.53
N PRO A 119 -19.01 7.91 -13.78
CA PRO A 119 -19.67 8.72 -12.76
C PRO A 119 -20.06 7.89 -11.53
N LYS A 120 -19.94 8.48 -10.33
CA LYS A 120 -20.22 7.79 -9.06
C LYS A 120 -21.62 7.17 -9.02
N GLU A 121 -22.59 7.81 -9.65
CA GLU A 121 -23.99 7.38 -9.71
C GLU A 121 -24.17 6.03 -10.43
N LYS A 122 -23.21 5.68 -11.31
CA LYS A 122 -23.17 4.37 -12.00
C LYS A 122 -22.47 3.27 -11.19
N LEU A 123 -21.88 3.62 -10.04
CA LEU A 123 -21.10 2.70 -9.18
C LEU A 123 -21.89 2.36 -7.90
N LYS A 124 -23.10 1.79 -8.07
CA LYS A 124 -23.94 1.37 -6.93
C LYS A 124 -23.22 0.33 -6.08
N GLY A 125 -23.27 0.48 -4.76
CA GLY A 125 -22.67 -0.46 -3.81
C GLY A 125 -21.19 -0.17 -3.48
N LEU A 126 -20.58 0.87 -4.03
CA LEU A 126 -19.21 1.27 -3.68
C LEU A 126 -19.14 1.78 -2.24
N LYS A 127 -18.22 1.23 -1.45
CA LYS A 127 -18.06 1.52 -0.01
C LYS A 127 -16.77 2.27 0.32
N ILE A 128 -15.98 2.63 -0.68
CA ILE A 128 -14.77 3.42 -0.55
C ILE A 128 -14.99 4.82 -1.17
N PRO A 129 -14.41 5.91 -0.64
CA PRO A 129 -14.44 7.21 -1.28
C PRO A 129 -13.96 7.13 -2.73
N TYR A 130 -14.63 7.83 -3.64
CA TYR A 130 -14.36 7.70 -5.06
C TYR A 130 -14.13 9.07 -5.72
N ILE A 131 -13.12 9.12 -6.58
CA ILE A 131 -12.78 10.27 -7.42
C ILE A 131 -13.08 9.91 -8.87
N GLN A 132 -14.05 10.58 -9.48
CA GLN A 132 -14.26 10.49 -10.92
C GLN A 132 -13.11 11.19 -11.64
N VAL A 133 -12.40 10.45 -12.48
CA VAL A 133 -11.36 11.00 -13.36
C VAL A 133 -12.03 11.73 -14.52
N THR A 134 -11.63 12.96 -14.74
CA THR A 134 -12.10 13.83 -15.83
C THR A 134 -10.90 14.51 -16.50
N GLY A 135 -11.10 15.22 -17.60
CA GLY A 135 -10.03 15.99 -18.28
C GLY A 135 -9.35 17.06 -17.41
N LYS A 136 -9.80 17.24 -16.16
CA LYS A 136 -9.23 18.18 -15.18
C LYS A 136 -8.59 17.46 -13.97
N THR A 137 -8.57 16.12 -13.96
CA THR A 137 -8.03 15.32 -12.85
C THR A 137 -6.57 15.00 -13.09
N GLU A 138 -5.73 15.35 -12.13
CA GLU A 138 -4.28 15.16 -12.19
C GLU A 138 -3.77 14.61 -10.87
N CYS A 139 -2.74 13.77 -10.90
CA CYS A 139 -1.94 13.48 -9.71
C CYS A 139 -0.63 14.26 -9.82
N VAL A 140 -0.36 15.10 -8.80
CA VAL A 140 0.78 16.01 -8.84
C VAL A 140 2.04 15.30 -8.38
N ASP A 141 3.02 15.19 -9.26
CA ASP A 141 4.32 14.56 -9.04
C ASP A 141 5.49 15.59 -8.97
N ASP A 142 5.20 16.89 -9.05
CA ASP A 142 6.18 17.95 -8.82
C ASP A 142 6.52 18.09 -7.32
N PRO A 143 7.75 17.74 -6.90
CA PRO A 143 8.13 17.81 -5.49
C PRO A 143 8.11 19.22 -4.88
N LYS A 144 8.04 20.28 -5.70
CA LYS A 144 8.00 21.67 -5.24
C LYS A 144 6.58 22.14 -4.97
N SER A 145 5.56 21.43 -5.46
CA SER A 145 4.16 21.78 -5.29
C SER A 145 3.66 21.48 -3.87
N LYS A 146 2.79 22.34 -3.33
CA LYS A 146 2.01 22.04 -2.11
C LYS A 146 1.00 20.90 -2.30
N PHE A 147 0.75 20.52 -3.56
CA PHE A 147 -0.11 19.41 -3.95
C PHE A 147 0.66 18.13 -4.29
N TYR A 148 1.99 18.10 -4.10
CA TYR A 148 2.79 16.90 -4.34
C TYR A 148 2.18 15.66 -3.70
N ASN A 149 2.10 14.56 -4.46
CA ASN A 149 1.50 13.28 -4.07
C ASN A 149 -0.02 13.36 -3.77
N LYS A 150 -0.75 14.24 -4.47
CA LYS A 150 -2.21 14.37 -4.32
C LYS A 150 -2.91 14.30 -5.67
N ILE A 151 -4.06 13.61 -5.70
CA ILE A 151 -5.00 13.72 -6.82
C ILE A 151 -5.80 15.00 -6.63
N VAL A 152 -5.76 15.87 -7.63
CA VAL A 152 -6.46 17.16 -7.63
C VAL A 152 -7.28 17.35 -8.91
N ARG A 153 -8.25 18.25 -8.85
CA ARG A 153 -8.87 18.83 -10.05
C ARG A 153 -8.26 20.21 -10.26
N ASN A 154 -7.53 20.42 -11.36
CA ASN A 154 -6.79 21.65 -11.62
C ASN A 154 -7.69 22.90 -11.70
N ASN A 155 -8.98 22.73 -12.01
CA ASN A 155 -9.97 23.81 -12.01
C ASN A 155 -10.69 24.01 -10.66
N LYS A 156 -10.26 23.33 -9.59
CA LYS A 156 -10.79 23.43 -8.22
C LYS A 156 -9.75 23.87 -7.20
N VAL A 157 -8.54 24.22 -7.66
CA VAL A 157 -7.48 24.79 -6.84
C VAL A 157 -7.36 26.30 -7.16
N ASP A 158 -7.04 27.09 -6.17
CA ASP A 158 -6.91 28.56 -6.35
C ASP A 158 -5.78 28.89 -7.32
N THR A 159 -4.65 28.15 -7.23
CA THR A 159 -3.49 28.36 -8.08
C THR A 159 -2.83 27.02 -8.40
N VAL A 160 -2.55 26.81 -9.68
CA VAL A 160 -1.72 25.67 -10.15
C VAL A 160 -0.26 26.05 -9.90
N ASP A 161 0.38 25.38 -8.94
CA ASP A 161 1.76 25.66 -8.50
C ASP A 161 2.76 24.56 -8.88
N TRP A 162 2.35 23.63 -9.79
CA TRP A 162 3.19 22.53 -10.24
C TRP A 162 3.53 22.66 -11.74
N ASN A 163 4.74 22.16 -12.09
CA ASN A 163 5.22 22.09 -13.46
C ASN A 163 5.06 20.68 -14.06
N SER A 164 4.83 19.67 -13.20
CA SER A 164 4.69 18.28 -13.61
C SER A 164 3.55 17.62 -12.86
N SER A 165 2.78 16.79 -13.56
CA SER A 165 1.70 15.99 -13.01
C SER A 165 1.28 14.89 -13.95
N GLU A 166 0.83 13.78 -13.42
CA GLU A 166 0.20 12.74 -14.21
C GLU A 166 -1.23 13.15 -14.60
N LYS A 167 -1.46 13.28 -15.91
CA LYS A 167 -2.77 13.61 -16.49
C LYS A 167 -3.63 12.36 -16.51
N MET A 168 -4.29 12.05 -15.40
CA MET A 168 -4.97 10.77 -15.17
C MET A 168 -5.98 10.39 -16.27
N TRP A 169 -6.62 11.36 -16.87
CA TRP A 169 -7.59 11.12 -17.95
C TRP A 169 -6.96 10.61 -19.27
N LYS A 170 -5.65 10.77 -19.46
CA LYS A 170 -4.91 10.22 -20.60
C LYS A 170 -4.53 8.76 -20.42
N ALA A 171 -4.68 8.22 -19.22
CA ALA A 171 -4.29 6.87 -18.86
C ALA A 171 -5.44 5.84 -19.06
N ASP A 172 -6.28 5.99 -20.09
CA ASP A 172 -7.23 4.95 -20.53
C ASP A 172 -6.47 3.93 -21.42
N PRO A 173 -6.60 2.61 -21.18
CA PRO A 173 -7.54 1.94 -20.27
C PRO A 173 -7.03 1.71 -18.83
N TRP A 174 -5.80 2.06 -18.50
CA TRP A 174 -5.17 1.70 -17.22
C TRP A 174 -5.92 2.25 -15.99
N TYR A 175 -6.54 3.42 -16.10
CA TYR A 175 -7.21 4.12 -14.98
C TYR A 175 -8.75 4.04 -15.02
N ARG A 176 -9.32 3.03 -15.72
CA ARG A 176 -10.78 2.78 -15.68
C ARG A 176 -11.26 2.46 -14.28
N PHE A 177 -10.44 1.76 -13.51
CA PHE A 177 -10.55 1.55 -12.07
C PHE A 177 -9.17 1.60 -11.43
N GLY A 178 -9.08 2.23 -10.29
CA GLY A 178 -7.85 2.23 -9.51
C GLY A 178 -8.10 2.60 -8.06
N VAL A 179 -7.06 2.38 -7.24
CA VAL A 179 -7.04 2.71 -5.80
C VAL A 179 -5.76 3.44 -5.48
N PHE A 180 -5.85 4.55 -4.76
CA PHE A 180 -4.70 5.30 -4.29
C PHE A 180 -4.02 4.55 -3.14
N VAL A 181 -2.73 4.33 -3.26
CA VAL A 181 -1.87 3.77 -2.22
C VAL A 181 -1.23 4.91 -1.44
N ASP A 182 -1.52 5.03 -0.15
CA ASP A 182 -1.02 6.11 0.70
C ASP A 182 0.49 5.93 1.03
N ASN A 183 1.32 5.67 0.00
CA ASN A 183 2.77 5.77 0.14
C ASN A 183 3.19 7.23 0.27
N ASN A 184 4.16 7.50 1.13
CA ASN A 184 4.72 8.83 1.33
C ASN A 184 3.65 9.88 1.70
N CYS A 185 2.73 9.52 2.59
CA CYS A 185 1.79 10.47 3.18
C CYS A 185 2.17 10.84 4.62
N CYS A 186 1.49 11.80 5.14
CA CYS A 186 1.20 12.08 6.54
C CYS A 186 2.42 12.15 7.52
N PRO A 187 3.40 13.04 7.32
CA PRO A 187 3.52 14.08 6.31
C PRO A 187 4.18 13.60 5.02
N VAL A 188 3.85 14.24 3.91
CA VAL A 188 4.51 14.02 2.62
C VAL A 188 5.98 14.49 2.72
N THR A 189 6.89 13.69 2.16
CA THR A 189 8.32 14.03 2.05
C THR A 189 8.68 14.15 0.57
N GLN A 190 9.30 15.25 0.18
CA GLN A 190 9.72 15.48 -1.20
C GLN A 190 10.62 14.36 -1.73
N LYS A 191 10.45 14.00 -3.00
CA LYS A 191 11.26 13.01 -3.72
C LYS A 191 11.24 11.58 -3.15
N LYS A 192 10.28 11.23 -2.29
CA LYS A 192 10.12 9.88 -1.74
C LYS A 192 9.05 9.03 -2.47
N GLY A 193 8.75 9.39 -3.71
CA GLY A 193 7.74 8.77 -4.55
C GLY A 193 6.37 9.42 -4.38
N SER A 194 5.63 9.51 -5.48
CA SER A 194 4.30 10.10 -5.58
C SER A 194 3.42 9.30 -6.52
N CYS A 195 2.11 9.51 -6.44
CA CYS A 195 1.13 8.99 -7.38
C CYS A 195 1.21 7.47 -7.55
N ILE A 196 1.25 6.75 -6.45
CA ILE A 196 1.28 5.30 -6.43
C ILE A 196 -0.16 4.76 -6.37
N PHE A 197 -0.49 3.86 -7.30
CA PHE A 197 -1.83 3.28 -7.44
C PHE A 197 -1.80 1.76 -7.57
N LEU A 198 -2.93 1.14 -7.24
CA LEU A 198 -3.36 -0.11 -7.85
C LEU A 198 -4.22 0.27 -9.06
N HIS A 199 -3.99 -0.34 -10.25
CA HIS A 199 -4.73 0.00 -11.46
C HIS A 199 -4.81 -1.17 -12.45
N ASN A 200 -5.54 -0.99 -13.57
CA ASN A 200 -5.59 -1.99 -14.61
C ASN A 200 -4.26 -2.08 -15.38
N TRP A 201 -3.96 -3.23 -15.94
CA TRP A 201 -2.94 -3.40 -16.98
C TRP A 201 -3.57 -3.60 -18.35
N ASP A 202 -2.76 -3.58 -19.40
CA ASP A 202 -3.14 -3.96 -20.77
C ASP A 202 -2.71 -5.40 -21.09
N GLY A 203 -2.12 -6.09 -20.10
CA GLY A 203 -1.70 -7.48 -20.14
C GLY A 203 -0.52 -7.77 -19.21
N PRO A 204 -0.18 -9.06 -18.97
CA PRO A 204 0.89 -9.43 -18.04
C PRO A 204 2.30 -9.04 -18.53
N ALA A 205 2.46 -8.72 -19.82
CA ALA A 205 3.72 -8.20 -20.38
C ALA A 205 3.87 -6.68 -20.28
N ASP A 206 2.88 -5.99 -19.70
CA ASP A 206 2.93 -4.54 -19.46
C ASP A 206 3.96 -4.21 -18.36
N SER A 207 4.24 -2.94 -18.15
CA SER A 207 5.16 -2.48 -17.11
C SER A 207 4.65 -1.22 -16.45
N THR A 208 4.98 -1.03 -15.16
CA THR A 208 4.67 0.20 -14.43
C THR A 208 5.95 0.93 -14.03
N VAL A 209 5.83 2.20 -13.71
CA VAL A 209 6.94 3.01 -13.19
C VAL A 209 6.92 3.15 -11.67
N GLY A 210 6.09 2.33 -10.99
CA GLY A 210 5.99 2.29 -9.53
C GLY A 210 4.62 1.90 -8.99
N CYS A 211 3.58 1.85 -9.82
CA CYS A 211 2.27 1.32 -9.46
C CYS A 211 2.26 -0.21 -9.44
N THR A 212 1.16 -0.79 -8.94
CA THR A 212 0.88 -2.22 -9.02
C THR A 212 -0.33 -2.41 -9.93
N ALA A 213 -0.20 -3.24 -10.97
CA ALA A 213 -1.26 -3.39 -11.96
C ALA A 213 -1.69 -4.85 -12.14
N MET A 214 -2.94 -5.01 -12.59
CA MET A 214 -3.61 -6.30 -12.76
C MET A 214 -4.70 -6.25 -13.81
N ALA A 215 -5.26 -7.41 -14.14
CA ALA A 215 -6.37 -7.53 -15.08
C ALA A 215 -7.56 -6.63 -14.67
N PRO A 216 -8.25 -6.00 -15.64
CA PRO A 216 -9.33 -5.05 -15.36
C PRO A 216 -10.47 -5.60 -14.52
N GLU A 217 -10.84 -6.86 -14.71
CA GLU A 217 -11.87 -7.54 -13.92
C GLU A 217 -11.48 -7.69 -12.46
N ASN A 218 -10.21 -7.99 -12.18
CA ASN A 218 -9.68 -8.11 -10.82
C ASN A 218 -9.64 -6.74 -10.13
N MET A 219 -9.17 -5.70 -10.84
CA MET A 219 -9.16 -4.33 -10.29
C MET A 219 -10.56 -3.83 -9.97
N LYS A 220 -11.52 -4.07 -10.87
CA LYS A 220 -12.93 -3.77 -10.64
C LYS A 220 -13.46 -4.50 -9.40
N ALA A 221 -13.20 -5.80 -9.29
CA ALA A 221 -13.61 -6.60 -8.13
C ALA A 221 -13.02 -6.06 -6.82
N ILE A 222 -11.75 -5.64 -6.81
CA ILE A 222 -11.09 -5.01 -5.66
C ILE A 222 -11.79 -3.72 -5.27
N VAL A 223 -12.04 -2.80 -6.23
CA VAL A 223 -12.67 -1.50 -5.96
C VAL A 223 -14.05 -1.66 -5.33
N PHE A 224 -14.86 -2.63 -5.76
CA PHE A 224 -16.20 -2.90 -5.20
C PHE A 224 -16.17 -3.68 -3.89
N TRP A 225 -15.12 -4.46 -3.63
CA TRP A 225 -14.94 -5.19 -2.37
C TRP A 225 -14.46 -4.29 -1.23
N LEU A 226 -13.57 -3.32 -1.51
CA LEU A 226 -13.00 -2.44 -0.50
C LEU A 226 -14.08 -1.63 0.24
N ASP A 227 -14.00 -1.64 1.56
CA ASP A 227 -14.87 -0.88 2.46
C ASP A 227 -14.03 0.00 3.38
N ILE A 228 -14.18 1.32 3.27
CA ILE A 228 -13.39 2.28 4.08
C ILE A 228 -13.61 2.09 5.59
N LYS A 229 -14.77 1.55 6.01
CA LYS A 229 -15.07 1.27 7.42
C LYS A 229 -14.28 0.10 7.99
N LYS A 230 -13.63 -0.68 7.12
CA LYS A 230 -12.79 -1.82 7.48
C LYS A 230 -11.30 -1.47 7.53
N ASP A 231 -10.96 -0.18 7.46
CA ASP A 231 -9.58 0.32 7.46
C ASP A 231 -8.66 -0.47 6.47
N PRO A 232 -9.01 -0.52 5.17
CA PRO A 232 -8.34 -1.40 4.23
C PRO A 232 -6.86 -1.03 4.04
N LEU A 233 -6.00 -2.05 4.00
CA LEU A 233 -4.55 -1.90 3.86
C LEU A 233 -4.01 -2.64 2.64
N LEU A 234 -2.89 -2.15 2.13
CA LEU A 234 -1.97 -2.86 1.25
C LEU A 234 -0.73 -3.25 2.04
N ILE A 235 -0.37 -4.53 2.02
CA ILE A 235 0.93 -5.06 2.46
C ILE A 235 1.63 -5.54 1.20
N GLN A 236 2.72 -4.88 0.80
CA GLN A 236 3.46 -5.22 -0.42
C GLN A 236 4.91 -5.47 -0.07
N LEU A 237 5.36 -6.71 -0.20
CA LEU A 237 6.67 -7.18 0.26
C LEU A 237 7.23 -8.29 -0.65
N PRO A 238 8.56 -8.46 -0.71
CA PRO A 238 9.15 -9.72 -1.10
C PRO A 238 8.75 -10.84 -0.14
N VAL A 239 8.62 -12.08 -0.62
CA VAL A 239 8.24 -13.27 0.18
C VAL A 239 9.12 -13.42 1.43
N GLU A 240 10.43 -13.22 1.29
CA GLU A 240 11.35 -13.34 2.43
C GLU A 240 10.96 -12.41 3.58
N LEU A 241 10.71 -11.13 3.28
CA LEU A 241 10.26 -10.16 4.29
C LEU A 241 8.88 -10.45 4.82
N TYR A 242 7.95 -10.88 3.96
CA TYR A 242 6.63 -11.29 4.42
C TYR A 242 6.71 -12.41 5.45
N ASN A 243 7.50 -13.45 5.18
CA ASN A 243 7.68 -14.59 6.08
C ASN A 243 8.33 -14.20 7.40
N GLU A 244 9.21 -13.21 7.40
CA GLU A 244 9.80 -12.67 8.63
C GLU A 244 8.80 -11.90 9.49
N TYR A 245 7.92 -11.12 8.84
CA TYR A 245 6.97 -10.27 9.56
C TYR A 245 5.64 -10.95 9.86
N ARG A 246 5.22 -11.99 9.10
CA ARG A 246 3.86 -12.54 9.18
C ARG A 246 3.47 -13.04 10.57
N ALA A 247 4.36 -13.74 11.26
CA ALA A 247 4.10 -14.21 12.63
C ALA A 247 3.92 -13.04 13.61
N LYS A 248 4.77 -12.01 13.50
CA LYS A 248 4.73 -10.80 14.32
C LYS A 248 3.47 -9.96 14.05
N TRP A 249 2.97 -9.98 12.83
CA TRP A 249 1.79 -9.22 12.40
C TRP A 249 0.51 -10.05 12.38
N GLU A 250 0.57 -11.31 12.82
CA GLU A 250 -0.57 -12.25 12.86
C GLU A 250 -1.23 -12.41 11.47
N LEU A 251 -0.41 -12.49 10.43
CA LEU A 251 -0.84 -12.71 9.06
C LEU A 251 -0.78 -14.20 8.71
N PRO A 252 -1.62 -14.68 7.78
CA PRO A 252 -1.64 -16.07 7.35
C PRO A 252 -0.37 -16.47 6.61
N ASP A 253 -0.17 -17.77 6.42
CA ASP A 253 0.81 -18.31 5.50
C ASP A 253 0.27 -18.16 4.07
N LEU A 254 1.02 -17.51 3.20
CA LEU A 254 0.63 -17.27 1.81
C LEU A 254 1.80 -17.66 0.92
N GLU A 255 1.55 -18.58 -0.02
CA GLU A 255 2.51 -18.95 -1.05
C GLU A 255 2.16 -18.25 -2.37
N PRO A 256 3.09 -17.49 -2.96
CA PRO A 256 2.89 -16.89 -4.27
C PRO A 256 2.68 -17.98 -5.32
N ILE A 257 1.75 -17.77 -6.24
CA ILE A 257 1.69 -18.56 -7.45
C ILE A 257 2.83 -18.06 -8.34
N ILE A 258 3.90 -18.82 -8.43
CA ILE A 258 4.97 -18.55 -9.40
C ILE A 258 4.34 -18.77 -10.77
N PRO A 259 4.20 -17.73 -11.62
CA PRO A 259 3.82 -17.98 -13.01
C PRO A 259 4.90 -18.91 -13.57
N LYS A 260 4.51 -20.13 -13.96
CA LYS A 260 5.40 -20.94 -14.79
C LYS A 260 5.80 -20.06 -15.95
N ALA A 261 7.10 -19.82 -16.11
CA ALA A 261 7.65 -19.00 -17.16
C ALA A 261 6.90 -19.28 -18.47
N MET A 262 6.24 -18.21 -18.99
CA MET A 262 5.67 -18.24 -20.32
C MET A 262 6.77 -18.17 -21.36
#